data_d1da2d7e2b88ed2bf816454662bb561d
#
_entry.id   d1da2d7e2b88ed2bf816454662bb561d
#
_cell.length_a   1.000
_cell.length_b   1.000
_cell.length_c   1.000
_cell.angle_alpha   90.00
_cell.angle_beta   90.00
_cell.angle_gamma   90.00
#
_symmetry.space_group_name_H-M   'P 1'
#
loop_
_entity.id
_entity.type
_entity.pdbx_description
1 polymer ?
#
loop_
_entity_poly.entity_id
_entity_poly.type
_entity_poly.pdbx_seq_one_letter_code
_entity_poly.pdbx_strand_id
1 'polypeptide(L)'
;TDIAIGSSITVAHASFFHGMKSIILDDDDADAVRLFSLFAHPFADTVMSPAALASQRKHRRDVVYEGTHELFYLHPSRFTPDPSVAREAGIDLSKPFFIARFVSGKAYHDKGERWMTMDQKLGIIRLLERHGRVCITTERAIEPELEKWQLKVAPELIHHLLYYST
;
A
#
# COMPACT_ATOMS: atom_id res chain seq x y z
N THR A 1 -22.38 8.32 18.77
CA THR A 1 -21.17 8.66 17.98
C THR A 1 -21.50 9.84 17.10
N ASP A 2 -20.70 10.89 17.16
CA ASP A 2 -21.00 12.13 16.46
C ASP A 2 -20.21 12.24 15.13
N ILE A 3 -19.07 11.55 15.06
CA ILE A 3 -18.19 11.51 13.88
C ILE A 3 -17.78 10.07 13.61
N ALA A 4 -17.80 9.67 12.33
CA ALA A 4 -17.24 8.42 11.86
C ALA A 4 -16.09 8.72 10.90
N ILE A 5 -14.98 7.99 11.04
CA ILE A 5 -13.77 8.13 10.22
C ILE A 5 -13.40 6.77 9.63
N GLY A 6 -13.08 6.70 8.37
CA GLY A 6 -12.63 5.48 7.72
C GLY A 6 -12.50 5.59 6.21
N SER A 7 -12.08 4.50 5.57
CA SER A 7 -11.85 4.39 4.12
C SER A 7 -12.80 3.37 3.48
N SER A 8 -14.11 3.43 3.81
CA SER A 8 -15.08 2.53 3.18
C SER A 8 -16.38 3.23 2.81
N ILE A 9 -17.03 2.72 1.77
CA ILE A 9 -18.36 3.15 1.35
C ILE A 9 -19.37 3.00 2.50
N THR A 10 -19.25 1.96 3.30
CA THR A 10 -20.13 1.70 4.44
C THR A 10 -20.06 2.81 5.50
N VAL A 11 -18.87 3.36 5.77
CA VAL A 11 -18.71 4.48 6.71
C VAL A 11 -19.45 5.70 6.19
N ALA A 12 -19.31 6.05 4.92
CA ALA A 12 -20.00 7.18 4.31
C ALA A 12 -21.53 7.02 4.38
N HIS A 13 -22.05 5.87 3.96
CA HIS A 13 -23.48 5.61 3.95
C HIS A 13 -24.08 5.52 5.36
N ALA A 14 -23.45 4.78 6.26
CA ALA A 14 -23.95 4.67 7.64
C ALA A 14 -24.00 6.03 8.31
N SER A 15 -22.99 6.86 8.13
CA SER A 15 -22.96 8.23 8.68
C SER A 15 -24.09 9.07 8.11
N PHE A 16 -24.26 9.05 6.79
CA PHE A 16 -25.33 9.80 6.12
C PHE A 16 -26.72 9.43 6.62
N PHE A 17 -27.02 8.13 6.67
CA PHE A 17 -28.35 7.65 7.09
C PHE A 17 -28.63 7.82 8.59
N HIS A 18 -27.59 7.89 9.41
CA HIS A 18 -27.73 8.08 10.87
C HIS A 18 -27.47 9.52 11.32
N GLY A 19 -27.28 10.46 10.41
CA GLY A 19 -27.09 11.87 10.74
C GLY A 19 -25.74 12.16 11.46
N MET A 20 -24.77 11.26 11.33
CA MET A 20 -23.42 11.46 11.86
C MET A 20 -22.56 12.24 10.86
N LYS A 21 -21.57 12.94 11.34
CA LYS A 21 -20.52 13.51 10.48
C LYS A 21 -19.57 12.41 10.03
N SER A 22 -19.08 12.53 8.78
CA SER A 22 -18.13 11.56 8.23
C SER A 22 -16.88 12.22 7.67
N ILE A 23 -15.74 11.56 7.93
CA ILE A 23 -14.46 11.86 7.30
C ILE A 23 -14.01 10.59 6.58
N ILE A 24 -13.96 10.65 5.26
CA ILE A 24 -13.51 9.54 4.43
C ILE A 24 -12.05 9.79 4.06
N LEU A 25 -11.20 8.82 4.39
CA LEU A 25 -9.79 8.80 3.99
C LEU A 25 -9.69 8.12 2.63
N ASP A 26 -9.14 8.81 1.63
CA ASP A 26 -9.00 8.30 0.27
C ASP A 26 -7.66 8.75 -0.31
N ASP A 27 -6.76 7.80 -0.53
CA ASP A 27 -5.42 7.97 -1.07
C ASP A 27 -5.25 7.36 -2.46
N ASP A 28 -6.34 6.88 -3.05
CA ASP A 28 -6.33 6.30 -4.38
C ASP A 28 -6.69 7.32 -5.48
N ASP A 29 -6.21 7.03 -6.68
CA ASP A 29 -6.63 7.75 -7.89
C ASP A 29 -8.11 7.47 -8.16
N ALA A 30 -8.90 8.54 -8.35
CA ALA A 30 -10.34 8.44 -8.55
C ALA A 30 -10.74 7.60 -9.78
N ASP A 31 -9.88 7.54 -10.81
CA ASP A 31 -10.13 6.72 -12.00
C ASP A 31 -9.82 5.24 -11.72
N ALA A 32 -8.87 4.94 -10.86
CA ALA A 32 -8.57 3.57 -10.43
C ALA A 32 -9.67 2.99 -9.55
N VAL A 33 -10.23 3.80 -8.63
CA VAL A 33 -11.26 3.37 -7.68
C VAL A 33 -12.63 4.03 -7.93
N ARG A 34 -13.05 4.08 -9.17
CA ARG A 34 -14.27 4.79 -9.61
C ARG A 34 -15.51 4.49 -8.80
N LEU A 35 -15.73 3.22 -8.43
CA LEU A 35 -16.91 2.85 -7.63
C LEU A 35 -16.83 3.42 -6.21
N PHE A 36 -15.65 3.43 -5.61
CA PHE A 36 -15.45 4.05 -4.31
C PHE A 36 -15.74 5.55 -4.39
N SER A 37 -15.12 6.24 -5.34
CA SER A 37 -15.33 7.67 -5.54
C SER A 37 -16.79 8.02 -5.83
N LEU A 38 -17.49 7.20 -6.64
CA LEU A 38 -18.89 7.43 -7.00
C LEU A 38 -19.85 7.18 -5.83
N PHE A 39 -19.59 6.18 -4.99
CA PHE A 39 -20.50 5.75 -3.93
C PHE A 39 -20.12 6.22 -2.54
N ALA A 40 -18.86 6.62 -2.27
CA ALA A 40 -18.46 7.14 -0.97
C ALA A 40 -18.48 8.67 -0.91
N HIS A 41 -17.85 9.35 -1.88
CA HIS A 41 -17.65 10.79 -1.82
C HIS A 41 -18.97 11.61 -1.74
N PRO A 42 -20.04 11.31 -2.50
CA PRO A 42 -21.29 12.09 -2.42
C PRO A 42 -21.98 12.03 -1.06
N PHE A 43 -21.70 10.98 -0.26
CA PHE A 43 -22.28 10.76 1.04
C PHE A 43 -21.34 11.18 2.19
N ALA A 44 -20.12 11.57 1.88
CA ALA A 44 -19.15 12.03 2.86
C ALA A 44 -19.34 13.53 3.19
N ASP A 45 -19.19 13.90 4.46
CA ASP A 45 -19.09 15.30 4.82
C ASP A 45 -17.75 15.90 4.42
N THR A 46 -16.67 15.11 4.53
CA THR A 46 -15.30 15.51 4.19
C THR A 46 -14.56 14.33 3.61
N VAL A 47 -13.82 14.53 2.52
CA VAL A 47 -12.84 13.59 2.02
C VAL A 47 -11.45 14.14 2.31
N MET A 48 -10.59 13.33 2.94
CA MET A 48 -9.20 13.67 3.20
C MET A 48 -8.29 12.86 2.28
N SER A 49 -7.38 13.54 1.58
CA SER A 49 -6.52 12.93 0.57
C SER A 49 -5.11 13.52 0.58
N PRO A 50 -4.10 12.79 0.12
CA PRO A 50 -2.80 13.35 -0.18
C PRO A 50 -2.87 14.53 -1.15
N ALA A 51 -2.00 15.52 -0.96
CA ALA A 51 -1.94 16.71 -1.82
C ALA A 51 -1.66 16.37 -3.30
N ALA A 52 -1.01 15.24 -3.57
CA ALA A 52 -0.81 14.72 -4.92
C ALA A 52 -2.13 14.47 -5.69
N LEU A 53 -3.23 14.21 -4.98
CA LEU A 53 -4.56 13.97 -5.54
C LEU A 53 -5.46 15.21 -5.53
N ALA A 54 -4.96 16.38 -5.14
CA ALA A 54 -5.76 17.61 -4.99
C ALA A 54 -6.54 17.97 -6.25
N SER A 55 -5.98 17.74 -7.44
CA SER A 55 -6.65 18.03 -8.73
C SER A 55 -7.88 17.16 -8.98
N GLN A 56 -8.00 16.03 -8.32
CA GLN A 56 -9.12 15.08 -8.46
C GLN A 56 -10.21 15.33 -7.42
N ARG A 57 -9.94 16.19 -6.42
CA ARG A 57 -10.88 16.53 -5.35
C ARG A 57 -11.65 17.78 -5.73
N LYS A 58 -12.96 17.64 -5.83
CA LYS A 58 -13.85 18.70 -6.33
C LYS A 58 -14.83 19.20 -5.26
N HIS A 59 -14.84 18.57 -4.09
CA HIS A 59 -15.78 18.93 -3.04
C HIS A 59 -15.25 20.12 -2.24
N ARG A 60 -16.12 21.09 -1.95
CA ARG A 60 -15.74 22.28 -1.17
C ARG A 60 -15.23 21.99 0.25
N ARG A 61 -15.53 20.78 0.78
CA ARG A 61 -15.12 20.31 2.10
C ARG A 61 -13.97 19.34 2.06
N ASP A 62 -13.37 19.10 0.89
CA ASP A 62 -12.25 18.23 0.79
C ASP A 62 -11.02 18.85 1.45
N VAL A 63 -10.28 18.03 2.17
CA VAL A 63 -9.06 18.41 2.87
C VAL A 63 -7.91 17.65 2.27
N VAL A 64 -6.89 18.36 1.83
CA VAL A 64 -5.64 17.75 1.37
C VAL A 64 -4.57 17.93 2.43
N TYR A 65 -3.70 16.95 2.55
CA TYR A 65 -2.56 16.97 3.48
C TYR A 65 -1.27 16.60 2.75
N GLU A 66 -0.14 17.13 3.24
CA GLU A 66 1.17 16.80 2.70
C GLU A 66 1.60 15.41 3.16
N GLY A 67 2.08 14.59 2.21
CA GLY A 67 2.52 13.23 2.46
C GLY A 67 1.54 12.16 2.02
N THR A 68 1.67 10.98 2.61
CA THR A 68 0.87 9.78 2.31
C THR A 68 0.32 9.15 3.58
N HIS A 69 -0.64 8.24 3.47
CA HIS A 69 -1.23 7.54 4.61
C HIS A 69 -0.21 6.77 5.45
N GLU A 70 0.84 6.25 4.83
CA GLU A 70 1.91 5.50 5.50
C GLU A 70 2.64 6.34 6.55
N LEU A 71 2.69 7.66 6.38
CA LEU A 71 3.29 8.56 7.36
C LEU A 71 2.56 8.59 8.71
N PHE A 72 1.35 8.08 8.80
CA PHE A 72 0.66 7.93 10.09
C PHE A 72 1.43 7.01 11.05
N TYR A 73 2.15 6.02 10.51
CA TYR A 73 2.92 5.06 11.29
C TYR A 73 4.40 4.97 10.90
N LEU A 74 4.80 5.42 9.70
CA LEU A 74 6.19 5.40 9.22
C LEU A 74 6.93 6.73 9.40
N HIS A 75 6.27 7.76 9.91
CA HIS A 75 6.93 9.05 10.16
C HIS A 75 8.11 8.87 11.13
N PRO A 76 9.31 9.49 10.87
CA PRO A 76 10.50 9.31 11.70
C PRO A 76 10.33 9.61 13.20
N SER A 77 9.33 10.42 13.58
CA SER A 77 8.99 10.66 15.00
C SER A 77 8.27 9.48 15.68
N ARG A 78 7.83 8.48 14.92
CA ARG A 78 7.02 7.36 15.41
C ARG A 78 7.61 6.00 15.09
N PHE A 79 8.37 5.91 14.02
CA PHE A 79 8.96 4.67 13.53
C PHE A 79 10.49 4.74 13.60
N THR A 80 11.08 3.79 14.32
CA THR A 80 12.52 3.61 14.38
C THR A 80 12.85 2.25 13.74
N PRO A 81 13.60 2.21 12.64
CA PRO A 81 13.96 0.96 11.99
C PRO A 81 14.83 0.10 12.92
N ASP A 82 14.53 -1.20 12.98
CA ASP A 82 15.29 -2.16 13.76
C ASP A 82 16.12 -3.08 12.85
N PRO A 83 17.46 -2.98 12.88
CA PRO A 83 18.33 -3.83 12.06
C PRO A 83 18.33 -5.30 12.49
N SER A 84 17.83 -5.63 13.69
CA SER A 84 17.76 -7.02 14.13
C SER A 84 16.81 -7.84 13.26
N VAL A 85 15.74 -7.23 12.76
CA VAL A 85 14.78 -7.87 11.85
C VAL A 85 15.46 -8.37 10.56
N ALA A 86 16.39 -7.59 10.01
CA ALA A 86 17.18 -8.03 8.85
C ALA A 86 18.08 -9.22 9.17
N ARG A 87 18.74 -9.20 10.33
CA ARG A 87 19.59 -10.32 10.78
C ARG A 87 18.78 -11.60 10.98
N GLU A 88 17.63 -11.51 11.62
CA GLU A 88 16.73 -12.66 11.83
C GLU A 88 16.19 -13.22 10.51
N ALA A 89 15.96 -12.36 9.52
CA ALA A 89 15.61 -12.73 8.14
C ALA A 89 16.82 -13.26 7.33
N GLY A 90 18.01 -13.34 7.94
CA GLY A 90 19.24 -13.79 7.29
C GLY A 90 19.76 -12.81 6.23
N ILE A 91 19.44 -11.52 6.36
CA ILE A 91 19.88 -10.44 5.44
C ILE A 91 21.13 -9.78 6.01
N ASP A 92 22.19 -9.75 5.20
CA ASP A 92 23.44 -9.05 5.50
C ASP A 92 23.33 -7.58 5.08
N LEU A 93 23.16 -6.69 6.05
CA LEU A 93 23.02 -5.24 5.81
C LEU A 93 24.30 -4.56 5.28
N SER A 94 25.45 -5.27 5.26
CA SER A 94 26.68 -4.74 4.63
C SER A 94 26.65 -4.85 3.11
N LYS A 95 25.66 -5.51 2.54
CA LYS A 95 25.49 -5.74 1.11
C LYS A 95 24.14 -5.23 0.63
N PRO A 96 24.05 -4.77 -0.63
CA PRO A 96 22.77 -4.39 -1.22
C PRO A 96 21.79 -5.54 -1.21
N PHE A 97 20.51 -5.23 -0.92
CA PHE A 97 19.42 -6.17 -1.13
C PHE A 97 18.17 -5.45 -1.62
N PHE A 98 17.35 -6.17 -2.35
CA PHE A 98 16.14 -5.67 -2.98
C PHE A 98 14.93 -6.42 -2.46
N ILE A 99 13.83 -5.71 -2.26
CA ILE A 99 12.54 -6.32 -1.94
C ILE A 99 11.62 -6.14 -3.15
N ALA A 100 11.20 -7.24 -3.75
CA ALA A 100 10.22 -7.24 -4.83
C ALA A 100 8.88 -7.80 -4.32
N ARG A 101 7.77 -7.12 -4.69
CA ARG A 101 6.43 -7.59 -4.39
C ARG A 101 5.67 -7.81 -5.70
N PHE A 102 5.32 -9.05 -5.98
CA PHE A 102 4.49 -9.39 -7.12
C PHE A 102 3.04 -9.54 -6.69
N VAL A 103 2.18 -8.69 -7.23
CA VAL A 103 0.74 -8.70 -6.96
C VAL A 103 0.06 -9.78 -7.82
N SER A 104 -0.96 -10.42 -7.27
CA SER A 104 -1.60 -11.58 -7.90
C SER A 104 -2.67 -11.28 -8.95
N GLY A 105 -2.95 -10.02 -9.26
CA GLY A 105 -3.88 -9.62 -10.31
C GLY A 105 -5.34 -10.05 -10.16
N LYS A 106 -5.81 -10.30 -8.95
CA LYS A 106 -7.17 -10.77 -8.69
C LYS A 106 -8.05 -9.77 -7.93
N ALA A 107 -7.58 -8.53 -7.73
CA ALA A 107 -8.38 -7.49 -7.15
C ALA A 107 -9.42 -6.95 -8.15
N TYR A 108 -10.48 -6.34 -7.67
CA TYR A 108 -11.59 -5.86 -8.50
C TYR A 108 -11.14 -4.81 -9.53
N HIS A 109 -10.21 -3.94 -9.16
CA HIS A 109 -9.62 -2.91 -10.03
C HIS A 109 -8.59 -3.46 -11.03
N ASP A 110 -8.24 -4.75 -10.93
CA ASP A 110 -7.27 -5.41 -11.80
C ASP A 110 -7.87 -5.95 -13.10
N LYS A 111 -9.18 -5.81 -13.31
CA LYS A 111 -9.87 -6.32 -14.49
C LYS A 111 -9.43 -5.55 -15.76
N GLY A 112 -8.78 -6.26 -16.66
CA GLY A 112 -8.29 -5.70 -17.92
C GLY A 112 -6.80 -5.34 -17.93
N GLU A 113 -6.12 -5.41 -16.78
CA GLU A 113 -4.68 -5.17 -16.71
C GLU A 113 -3.87 -6.37 -17.23
N ARG A 114 -2.73 -6.06 -17.83
CA ARG A 114 -1.77 -7.08 -18.28
C ARG A 114 -0.79 -7.35 -17.13
N TRP A 115 -0.89 -8.54 -16.57
CA TRP A 115 0.00 -9.00 -15.51
C TRP A 115 1.33 -9.49 -16.06
N MET A 116 2.36 -9.36 -15.23
CA MET A 116 3.68 -9.89 -15.55
C MET A 116 3.63 -11.40 -15.67
N THR A 117 4.18 -11.91 -16.77
CA THR A 117 4.41 -13.35 -16.94
C THR A 117 5.50 -13.84 -15.99
N MET A 118 5.58 -15.15 -15.76
CA MET A 118 6.65 -15.74 -14.96
C MET A 118 8.03 -15.42 -15.55
N ASP A 119 8.20 -15.47 -16.86
CA ASP A 119 9.46 -15.12 -17.52
C ASP A 119 9.87 -13.66 -17.26
N GLN A 120 8.91 -12.74 -17.23
CA GLN A 120 9.17 -11.34 -16.91
C GLN A 120 9.57 -11.16 -15.43
N LYS A 121 8.88 -11.84 -14.50
CA LYS A 121 9.24 -11.85 -13.08
C LYS A 121 10.67 -12.37 -12.88
N LEU A 122 10.98 -13.52 -13.48
CA LEU A 122 12.32 -14.12 -13.42
C LEU A 122 13.37 -13.24 -14.10
N GLY A 123 13.02 -12.55 -15.18
CA GLY A 123 13.90 -11.59 -15.84
C GLY A 123 14.31 -10.44 -14.93
N ILE A 124 13.35 -9.85 -14.20
CA ILE A 124 13.60 -8.79 -13.22
C ILE A 124 14.48 -9.32 -12.07
N ILE A 125 14.14 -10.48 -11.52
CA ILE A 125 14.90 -11.09 -10.43
C ILE A 125 16.36 -11.29 -10.83
N ARG A 126 16.62 -11.90 -12.01
CA ARG A 126 17.98 -12.12 -12.52
C ARG A 126 18.76 -10.82 -12.75
N LEU A 127 18.05 -9.75 -13.14
CA LEU A 127 18.66 -8.43 -13.27
C LEU A 127 19.10 -7.90 -11.91
N LEU A 128 18.23 -7.95 -10.91
CA LEU A 128 18.52 -7.47 -9.55
C LEU A 128 19.59 -8.30 -8.85
N GLU A 129 19.63 -9.63 -9.06
CA GLU A 129 20.64 -10.53 -8.49
C GLU A 129 22.09 -10.16 -8.90
N ARG A 130 22.28 -9.42 -10.00
CA ARG A 130 23.62 -8.91 -10.39
C ARG A 130 24.12 -7.82 -9.46
N HIS A 131 23.23 -7.20 -8.71
CA HIS A 131 23.53 -6.04 -7.87
C HIS A 131 23.40 -6.33 -6.37
N GLY A 132 22.68 -7.38 -5.99
CA GLY A 132 22.50 -7.74 -4.59
C GLY A 132 21.53 -8.89 -4.40
N ARG A 133 21.25 -9.22 -3.13
CA ARG A 133 20.28 -10.24 -2.77
C ARG A 133 18.86 -9.79 -3.13
N VAL A 134 18.08 -10.66 -3.74
CA VAL A 134 16.65 -10.41 -3.99
C VAL A 134 15.80 -11.15 -2.96
N CYS A 135 14.84 -10.45 -2.38
CA CYS A 135 13.83 -10.97 -1.47
C CYS A 135 12.45 -10.72 -2.06
N ILE A 136 11.58 -11.72 -2.07
CA ILE A 136 10.23 -11.59 -2.61
C ILE A 136 9.21 -11.66 -1.49
N THR A 137 8.28 -10.69 -1.45
CA THR A 137 7.10 -10.73 -0.60
C THR A 137 5.86 -10.96 -1.45
N THR A 138 4.88 -11.67 -0.90
CA THR A 138 3.60 -11.94 -1.55
C THR A 138 2.48 -11.85 -0.53
N GLU A 139 1.30 -11.44 -0.98
CA GLU A 139 0.08 -11.44 -0.14
C GLU A 139 -0.58 -12.84 -0.04
N ARG A 140 -0.17 -13.75 -0.89
CA ARG A 140 -0.72 -15.09 -1.02
C ARG A 140 0.40 -16.12 -1.08
N ALA A 141 0.04 -17.39 -1.27
CA ALA A 141 1.02 -18.43 -1.53
C ALA A 141 1.91 -18.01 -2.72
N ILE A 142 3.22 -18.13 -2.51
CA ILE A 142 4.21 -17.84 -3.55
C ILE A 142 4.17 -18.92 -4.63
N GLU A 143 4.42 -18.52 -5.87
CA GLU A 143 4.58 -19.47 -6.96
C GLU A 143 5.85 -20.33 -6.73
N PRO A 144 5.79 -21.66 -6.98
CA PRO A 144 6.91 -22.58 -6.70
C PRO A 144 8.24 -22.13 -7.31
N GLU A 145 8.19 -21.53 -8.49
CA GLU A 145 9.38 -21.05 -9.21
C GLU A 145 10.07 -19.88 -8.49
N LEU A 146 9.33 -19.17 -7.62
CA LEU A 146 9.83 -18.01 -6.88
C LEU A 146 10.18 -18.32 -5.42
N GLU A 147 9.90 -19.52 -4.93
CA GLU A 147 10.00 -19.90 -3.51
C GLU A 147 11.41 -19.66 -2.93
N LYS A 148 12.46 -19.88 -3.70
CA LYS A 148 13.85 -19.68 -3.24
C LYS A 148 14.20 -18.26 -2.85
N TRP A 149 13.43 -17.26 -3.32
CA TRP A 149 13.60 -15.84 -2.98
C TRP A 149 12.60 -15.35 -1.93
N GLN A 150 11.72 -16.23 -1.46
CA GLN A 150 10.68 -15.84 -0.53
C GLN A 150 11.27 -15.24 0.74
N LEU A 151 10.83 -14.06 1.09
CA LEU A 151 11.12 -13.43 2.37
C LEU A 151 10.10 -13.92 3.41
N LYS A 152 10.58 -14.68 4.38
CA LYS A 152 9.76 -15.22 5.48
C LYS A 152 9.90 -14.31 6.70
N VAL A 153 9.08 -13.28 6.72
CA VAL A 153 9.01 -12.26 7.79
C VAL A 153 7.54 -11.98 8.08
N ALA A 154 7.22 -11.72 9.33
CA ALA A 154 5.88 -11.29 9.71
C ALA A 154 5.53 -9.95 9.01
N PRO A 155 4.30 -9.81 8.47
CA PRO A 155 3.93 -8.64 7.67
C PRO A 155 4.19 -7.30 8.36
N GLU A 156 3.99 -7.21 9.66
CA GLU A 156 4.19 -6.02 10.50
C GLU A 156 5.66 -5.60 10.59
N LEU A 157 6.61 -6.50 10.30
CA LEU A 157 8.04 -6.23 10.37
C LEU A 157 8.64 -5.80 9.02
N ILE A 158 7.86 -5.84 7.94
CA ILE A 158 8.38 -5.56 6.60
C ILE A 158 8.97 -4.14 6.48
N HIS A 159 8.41 -3.17 7.19
CA HIS A 159 8.87 -1.78 7.12
C HIS A 159 10.28 -1.58 7.65
N HIS A 160 10.72 -2.40 8.62
CA HIS A 160 12.10 -2.40 9.09
C HIS A 160 13.06 -2.80 7.96
N LEU A 161 12.68 -3.77 7.14
CA LEU A 161 13.49 -4.22 6.01
C LEU A 161 13.46 -3.24 4.84
N LEU A 162 12.30 -2.65 4.54
CA LEU A 162 12.16 -1.64 3.49
C LEU A 162 13.06 -0.43 3.72
N TYR A 163 13.25 -0.03 4.98
CA TYR A 163 14.14 1.08 5.33
C TYR A 163 15.60 0.83 4.90
N TYR A 164 16.07 -0.42 5.01
CA TYR A 164 17.46 -0.80 4.68
C TYR A 164 17.62 -1.33 3.25
N SER A 165 16.54 -1.53 2.51
CA SER A 165 16.60 -2.01 1.13
C SER A 165 17.15 -0.95 0.17
N THR A 166 17.65 -1.40 -0.98
CA THR A 166 18.25 -0.56 -2.02
C THR A 166 17.24 -0.22 -3.10
#